data_46e0a3e44ba052c6c0fe922c9981f6e4
#
_entry.id   46e0a3e44ba052c6c0fe922c9981f6e4
#
_cell.length_a   1.000
_cell.length_b   1.000
_cell.length_c   1.000
_cell.angle_alpha   90.00
_cell.angle_beta   90.00
_cell.angle_gamma   90.00
#
_symmetry.space_group_name_H-M   'P 1'
#
loop_
_entity.id
_entity.type
_entity.pdbx_description
1 polymer ?
#
loop_
_entity_poly.entity_id
_entity_poly.type
_entity_poly.pdbx_seq_one_letter_code
_entity_poly.pdbx_strand_id
1 'polypeptide(L)'
;MVGVSKTPGKLGYEVMNNLLKCGFRGPIYPISHRYSEVQDIRSYKSVLDVTDEIDLAVVSAPESYVPKILEELGAKGVRSAIILSGRRMSPLREAISEVSRKHGMRVLGPSSLGVYYPKNRINVSPVPLNSGGRGIALISESKTLGISMIDFGISEGFEFSAVVGTGGKADIEEEDLLSYLSEDDDTKSIMIHMETLGDQKKFMESVREALKRKPIIIVTGSAEIRRKLEPLKKEIPITNDFIAAFDIAAAFLGKEIRGKRALVVSNSSGAGNLLVESLENTSLEIPSLSDASIDDMRIFMPEGSFHRNPIDLTPEASPEIFRGILESSMNSSEIDLIILIYCGTNPMYLEKLQTMLLEMRDLMDKPVIPVFLGGDLSREVARRLRRDGIPSYVNIANVGKALDFAARYFESH
;
A
#
# COMPACT_ATOMS: atom_id res chain seq x y z
N MET A 1 -6.20 -17.77 -20.46
CA MET A 1 -6.89 -18.16 -19.21
C MET A 1 -7.16 -19.65 -19.22
N VAL A 2 -6.46 -20.47 -18.41
CA VAL A 2 -6.60 -21.94 -18.37
C VAL A 2 -7.35 -22.35 -17.09
N GLY A 3 -8.37 -23.21 -17.24
CA GLY A 3 -9.22 -23.65 -16.12
C GLY A 3 -10.37 -22.70 -15.81
N VAL A 4 -10.87 -21.99 -16.82
CA VAL A 4 -12.03 -21.09 -16.68
C VAL A 4 -13.31 -21.85 -16.32
N SER A 5 -14.26 -21.15 -15.70
CA SER A 5 -15.54 -21.70 -15.25
C SER A 5 -16.70 -20.78 -15.65
N LYS A 6 -17.90 -21.36 -15.86
CA LYS A 6 -19.17 -20.61 -15.96
C LYS A 6 -19.86 -20.39 -14.60
N THR A 7 -19.38 -21.04 -13.55
CA THR A 7 -20.04 -21.04 -12.25
C THR A 7 -19.48 -19.91 -11.38
N PRO A 8 -20.29 -18.91 -10.95
CA PRO A 8 -19.91 -17.91 -9.97
C PRO A 8 -19.35 -18.54 -8.68
N GLY A 9 -18.39 -17.89 -8.05
CA GLY A 9 -17.68 -18.39 -6.86
C GLY A 9 -16.55 -19.38 -7.15
N LYS A 10 -16.41 -19.87 -8.39
CA LYS A 10 -15.24 -20.64 -8.79
C LYS A 10 -14.08 -19.70 -9.16
N LEU A 11 -12.86 -20.05 -8.77
CA LEU A 11 -11.66 -19.23 -9.00
C LEU A 11 -11.52 -18.78 -10.47
N GLY A 12 -11.65 -19.71 -11.43
CA GLY A 12 -11.53 -19.38 -12.85
C GLY A 12 -12.67 -18.49 -13.39
N TYR A 13 -13.85 -18.46 -12.74
CA TYR A 13 -14.92 -17.52 -13.05
C TYR A 13 -14.56 -16.13 -12.52
N GLU A 14 -14.22 -16.02 -11.23
CA GLU A 14 -13.97 -14.73 -10.57
C GLU A 14 -12.80 -13.99 -11.23
N VAL A 15 -11.71 -14.69 -11.50
CA VAL A 15 -10.53 -14.10 -12.13
C VAL A 15 -10.82 -13.58 -13.54
N MET A 16 -11.57 -14.36 -14.36
CA MET A 16 -11.96 -13.92 -15.69
C MET A 16 -12.94 -12.73 -15.63
N ASN A 17 -13.90 -12.78 -14.72
CA ASN A 17 -14.86 -11.71 -14.49
C ASN A 17 -14.16 -10.40 -14.04
N ASN A 18 -13.17 -10.51 -13.16
CA ASN A 18 -12.41 -9.36 -12.67
C ASN A 18 -11.53 -8.75 -13.77
N LEU A 19 -10.91 -9.57 -14.61
CA LEU A 19 -10.15 -9.10 -15.77
C LEU A 19 -11.03 -8.30 -16.74
N LEU A 20 -12.23 -8.81 -17.05
CA LEU A 20 -13.18 -8.13 -17.92
C LEU A 20 -13.69 -6.83 -17.28
N LYS A 21 -14.09 -6.87 -16.01
CA LYS A 21 -14.56 -5.69 -15.28
C LYS A 21 -13.50 -4.61 -15.10
N CYS A 22 -12.23 -4.99 -15.00
CA CYS A 22 -11.11 -4.05 -14.97
C CYS A 22 -10.90 -3.33 -16.31
N GLY A 23 -11.60 -3.77 -17.36
CA GLY A 23 -11.57 -3.15 -18.67
C GLY A 23 -10.31 -3.48 -19.48
N PHE A 24 -9.75 -4.67 -19.30
CA PHE A 24 -8.64 -5.16 -20.10
C PHE A 24 -9.00 -5.15 -21.60
N ARG A 25 -8.10 -4.60 -22.42
CA ARG A 25 -8.38 -4.36 -23.86
C ARG A 25 -7.71 -5.38 -24.79
N GLY A 26 -6.82 -6.22 -24.26
CA GLY A 26 -6.16 -7.24 -25.04
C GLY A 26 -7.07 -8.45 -25.34
N PRO A 27 -6.69 -9.32 -26.27
CA PRO A 27 -7.41 -10.54 -26.55
C PRO A 27 -7.33 -11.49 -25.34
N ILE A 28 -8.45 -12.19 -25.08
CA ILE A 28 -8.54 -13.19 -24.03
C ILE A 28 -8.92 -14.53 -24.68
N TYR A 29 -8.13 -15.56 -24.42
CA TYR A 29 -8.33 -16.92 -24.90
C TYR A 29 -8.66 -17.85 -23.72
N PRO A 30 -9.96 -18.09 -23.42
CA PRO A 30 -10.37 -19.07 -22.42
C PRO A 30 -10.03 -20.49 -22.88
N ILE A 31 -9.38 -21.26 -22.02
CA ILE A 31 -9.08 -22.68 -22.28
C ILE A 31 -9.91 -23.54 -21.35
N SER A 32 -10.78 -24.39 -21.94
CA SER A 32 -11.68 -25.28 -21.21
C SER A 32 -12.03 -26.52 -22.01
N HIS A 33 -11.90 -27.70 -21.39
CA HIS A 33 -12.40 -28.95 -22.00
C HIS A 33 -13.92 -29.09 -21.92
N ARG A 34 -14.60 -28.29 -21.06
CA ARG A 34 -16.03 -28.44 -20.75
C ARG A 34 -16.93 -27.48 -21.52
N TYR A 35 -16.43 -26.30 -21.85
CA TYR A 35 -17.22 -25.22 -22.38
C TYR A 35 -16.68 -24.78 -23.74
N SER A 36 -17.57 -24.53 -24.71
CA SER A 36 -17.22 -23.93 -26.00
C SER A 36 -17.14 -22.40 -25.93
N GLU A 37 -17.69 -21.83 -24.86
CA GLU A 37 -17.76 -20.39 -24.64
C GLU A 37 -17.80 -20.11 -23.12
N VAL A 38 -17.16 -19.06 -22.64
CA VAL A 38 -17.19 -18.59 -21.24
C VAL A 38 -17.28 -17.07 -21.24
N GLN A 39 -18.30 -16.50 -20.55
CA GLN A 39 -18.55 -15.06 -20.50
C GLN A 39 -18.56 -14.39 -21.88
N ASP A 40 -19.32 -14.99 -22.81
CA ASP A 40 -19.51 -14.56 -24.18
C ASP A 40 -18.22 -14.55 -25.05
N ILE A 41 -17.16 -15.22 -24.58
CA ILE A 41 -15.90 -15.38 -25.30
C ILE A 41 -15.73 -16.85 -25.71
N ARG A 42 -15.42 -17.09 -26.99
CA ARG A 42 -15.10 -18.43 -27.50
C ARG A 42 -13.96 -19.07 -26.70
N SER A 43 -14.15 -20.33 -26.34
CA SER A 43 -13.18 -21.12 -25.57
C SER A 43 -12.52 -22.17 -26.47
N TYR A 44 -11.26 -22.49 -26.14
CA TYR A 44 -10.45 -23.50 -26.81
C TYR A 44 -10.26 -24.71 -25.91
N LYS A 45 -9.97 -25.89 -26.48
CA LYS A 45 -9.74 -27.11 -25.69
C LYS A 45 -8.31 -27.20 -25.17
N SER A 46 -7.33 -26.71 -25.92
CA SER A 46 -5.93 -26.60 -25.54
C SER A 46 -5.40 -25.22 -25.91
N VAL A 47 -4.33 -24.78 -25.22
CA VAL A 47 -3.59 -23.57 -25.59
C VAL A 47 -2.97 -23.70 -26.98
N LEU A 48 -2.67 -24.92 -27.41
CA LEU A 48 -2.11 -25.21 -28.72
C LEU A 48 -3.10 -24.97 -29.88
N ASP A 49 -4.40 -24.95 -29.58
CA ASP A 49 -5.46 -24.62 -30.55
C ASP A 49 -5.58 -23.11 -30.84
N VAL A 50 -4.94 -22.27 -30.03
CA VAL A 50 -4.92 -20.82 -30.24
C VAL A 50 -3.84 -20.51 -31.28
N THR A 51 -4.21 -19.82 -32.36
CA THR A 51 -3.28 -19.46 -33.44
C THR A 51 -2.38 -18.30 -33.09
N ASP A 52 -2.91 -17.36 -32.33
CA ASP A 52 -2.22 -16.12 -31.99
C ASP A 52 -1.11 -16.32 -30.96
N GLU A 53 -0.21 -15.35 -30.85
CA GLU A 53 0.79 -15.29 -29.78
C GLU A 53 0.13 -15.03 -28.43
N ILE A 54 0.70 -15.57 -27.38
CA ILE A 54 0.21 -15.43 -26.00
C ILE A 54 1.33 -14.92 -25.13
N ASP A 55 1.18 -13.72 -24.56
CA ASP A 55 2.16 -13.10 -23.68
C ASP A 55 2.10 -13.66 -22.26
N LEU A 56 0.86 -13.86 -21.76
CA LEU A 56 0.61 -14.25 -20.37
C LEU A 56 -0.43 -15.38 -20.28
N ALA A 57 -0.10 -16.42 -19.57
CA ALA A 57 -1.03 -17.48 -19.19
C ALA A 57 -1.43 -17.34 -17.70
N VAL A 58 -2.73 -17.42 -17.41
CA VAL A 58 -3.26 -17.47 -16.05
C VAL A 58 -3.91 -18.82 -15.83
N VAL A 59 -3.41 -19.61 -14.88
CA VAL A 59 -3.80 -21.00 -14.65
C VAL A 59 -4.53 -21.14 -13.33
N SER A 60 -5.81 -21.53 -13.42
CA SER A 60 -6.69 -21.85 -12.29
C SER A 60 -7.18 -23.32 -12.31
N ALA A 61 -6.52 -24.16 -13.10
CA ALA A 61 -6.81 -25.59 -13.20
C ALA A 61 -6.37 -26.35 -11.93
N PRO A 62 -6.95 -27.55 -11.63
CA PRO A 62 -6.49 -28.37 -10.51
C PRO A 62 -4.99 -28.68 -10.58
N GLU A 63 -4.36 -28.75 -9.41
CA GLU A 63 -2.91 -28.87 -9.22
C GLU A 63 -2.28 -30.00 -10.06
N SER A 64 -2.95 -31.16 -10.15
CA SER A 64 -2.47 -32.32 -10.91
C SER A 64 -2.30 -32.09 -12.41
N TYR A 65 -2.96 -31.10 -12.99
CA TYR A 65 -2.87 -30.77 -14.41
C TYR A 65 -1.83 -29.69 -14.72
N VAL A 66 -1.36 -28.96 -13.70
CA VAL A 66 -0.47 -27.80 -13.89
C VAL A 66 0.82 -28.16 -14.63
N PRO A 67 1.57 -29.25 -14.31
CA PRO A 67 2.80 -29.57 -15.04
C PRO A 67 2.54 -29.78 -16.55
N LYS A 68 1.50 -30.50 -16.90
CA LYS A 68 1.12 -30.70 -18.31
C LYS A 68 0.75 -29.40 -19.01
N ILE A 69 -0.01 -28.55 -18.33
CA ILE A 69 -0.40 -27.23 -18.86
C ILE A 69 0.84 -26.37 -19.11
N LEU A 70 1.81 -26.36 -18.18
CA LEU A 70 3.03 -25.59 -18.35
C LEU A 70 3.88 -26.09 -19.52
N GLU A 71 3.94 -27.41 -19.75
CA GLU A 71 4.63 -27.97 -20.92
C GLU A 71 3.95 -27.53 -22.23
N GLU A 72 2.60 -27.54 -22.29
CA GLU A 72 1.85 -27.05 -23.46
C GLU A 72 2.08 -25.54 -23.67
N LEU A 73 2.10 -24.75 -22.59
CA LEU A 73 2.39 -23.32 -22.65
C LEU A 73 3.80 -23.03 -23.15
N GLY A 74 4.79 -23.79 -22.66
CA GLY A 74 6.18 -23.70 -23.10
C GLY A 74 6.34 -24.08 -24.59
N ALA A 75 5.71 -25.18 -25.03
CA ALA A 75 5.68 -25.59 -26.44
C ALA A 75 5.02 -24.54 -27.35
N LYS A 76 4.02 -23.79 -26.85
CA LYS A 76 3.38 -22.65 -27.53
C LYS A 76 4.26 -21.41 -27.57
N GLY A 77 5.34 -21.34 -26.80
CA GLY A 77 6.22 -20.17 -26.70
C GLY A 77 5.74 -19.09 -25.73
N VAL A 78 4.84 -19.42 -24.81
CA VAL A 78 4.37 -18.49 -23.77
C VAL A 78 5.53 -18.17 -22.81
N ARG A 79 5.80 -16.89 -22.58
CA ARG A 79 6.95 -16.44 -21.78
C ARG A 79 6.64 -16.21 -20.31
N SER A 80 5.36 -16.04 -19.95
CA SER A 80 4.96 -15.72 -18.58
C SER A 80 3.71 -16.49 -18.18
N ALA A 81 3.70 -17.02 -16.95
CA ALA A 81 2.55 -17.72 -16.39
C ALA A 81 2.30 -17.34 -14.93
N ILE A 82 1.02 -17.27 -14.53
CA ILE A 82 0.58 -17.10 -13.15
C ILE A 82 -0.20 -18.34 -12.74
N ILE A 83 0.26 -19.03 -11.69
CA ILE A 83 -0.38 -20.24 -11.19
C ILE A 83 -1.15 -19.92 -9.91
N LEU A 84 -2.46 -19.77 -10.05
CA LEU A 84 -3.36 -19.43 -8.94
C LEU A 84 -3.74 -20.64 -8.08
N SER A 85 -3.67 -21.83 -8.65
CA SER A 85 -4.00 -23.11 -8.02
C SER A 85 -2.81 -23.72 -7.27
N GLY A 86 -3.11 -24.79 -6.54
CA GLY A 86 -2.13 -25.49 -5.74
C GLY A 86 -2.00 -24.98 -4.32
N ARG A 87 -1.14 -25.66 -3.55
CA ARG A 87 -0.72 -25.25 -2.20
C ARG A 87 0.68 -24.66 -2.25
N ARG A 88 0.97 -23.68 -1.41
CA ARG A 88 2.27 -23.02 -1.37
C ARG A 88 3.46 -23.99 -1.21
N MET A 89 3.35 -24.94 -0.28
CA MET A 89 4.36 -25.96 0.01
C MET A 89 4.11 -27.27 -0.77
N SER A 90 3.67 -27.18 -2.02
CA SER A 90 3.39 -28.33 -2.87
C SER A 90 4.65 -28.83 -3.58
N PRO A 91 4.77 -30.15 -3.86
CA PRO A 91 5.78 -30.69 -4.80
C PRO A 91 5.73 -30.05 -6.19
N LEU A 92 4.64 -29.37 -6.52
CA LEU A 92 4.47 -28.61 -7.76
C LEU A 92 5.56 -27.53 -7.96
N ARG A 93 6.18 -27.02 -6.89
CA ARG A 93 7.27 -26.04 -7.00
C ARG A 93 8.44 -26.56 -7.85
N GLU A 94 8.88 -27.80 -7.62
CA GLU A 94 9.99 -28.40 -8.37
C GLU A 94 9.62 -28.56 -9.85
N ALA A 95 8.42 -29.09 -10.13
CA ALA A 95 7.92 -29.24 -11.49
C ALA A 95 7.79 -27.89 -12.22
N ILE A 96 7.33 -26.83 -11.54
CA ILE A 96 7.27 -25.47 -12.10
C ILE A 96 8.68 -24.98 -12.41
N SER A 97 9.63 -25.08 -11.47
CA SER A 97 11.01 -24.64 -11.67
C SER A 97 11.71 -25.37 -12.82
N GLU A 98 11.42 -26.66 -13.00
CA GLU A 98 11.97 -27.45 -14.11
C GLU A 98 11.45 -26.97 -15.45
N VAL A 99 10.12 -26.82 -15.59
CA VAL A 99 9.49 -26.35 -16.84
C VAL A 99 9.87 -24.90 -17.15
N SER A 100 9.90 -24.03 -16.13
CA SER A 100 10.37 -22.65 -16.25
C SER A 100 11.77 -22.59 -16.89
N ARG A 101 12.74 -23.34 -16.34
CA ARG A 101 14.09 -23.38 -16.88
C ARG A 101 14.16 -23.98 -18.28
N LYS A 102 13.40 -25.05 -18.54
CA LYS A 102 13.38 -25.76 -19.83
C LYS A 102 12.91 -24.86 -20.98
N HIS A 103 11.89 -24.05 -20.75
CA HIS A 103 11.26 -23.23 -21.77
C HIS A 103 11.61 -21.73 -21.66
N GLY A 104 12.39 -21.31 -20.68
CA GLY A 104 12.68 -19.90 -20.42
C GLY A 104 11.45 -19.11 -20.03
N MET A 105 10.43 -19.74 -19.43
CA MET A 105 9.16 -19.12 -19.03
C MET A 105 9.25 -18.65 -17.58
N ARG A 106 8.89 -17.37 -17.32
CA ARG A 106 8.82 -16.87 -15.94
C ARG A 106 7.48 -17.23 -15.31
N VAL A 107 7.50 -17.74 -14.10
CA VAL A 107 6.30 -18.28 -13.44
C VAL A 107 6.11 -17.72 -12.04
N LEU A 108 4.93 -17.10 -11.82
CA LEU A 108 4.48 -16.61 -10.52
C LEU A 108 3.59 -17.66 -9.83
N GLY A 109 3.90 -18.03 -8.61
CA GLY A 109 3.18 -19.08 -7.85
C GLY A 109 4.05 -20.34 -7.58
N PRO A 110 3.41 -21.49 -7.28
CA PRO A 110 1.97 -21.82 -7.22
C PRO A 110 1.24 -21.12 -6.07
N SER A 111 -0.08 -21.30 -6.00
CA SER A 111 -0.92 -20.67 -4.97
C SER A 111 -0.82 -19.14 -4.92
N SER A 112 -0.52 -18.51 -6.05
CA SER A 112 -0.50 -17.06 -6.17
C SER A 112 -1.88 -16.44 -5.86
N LEU A 113 -1.90 -15.25 -5.29
CA LEU A 113 -3.09 -14.38 -5.23
C LEU A 113 -3.47 -13.88 -6.63
N GLY A 114 -2.53 -13.88 -7.55
CA GLY A 114 -2.65 -13.25 -8.86
C GLY A 114 -1.99 -11.89 -8.90
N VAL A 115 -2.35 -11.13 -9.92
CA VAL A 115 -1.82 -9.79 -10.17
C VAL A 115 -2.99 -8.81 -10.40
N TYR A 116 -2.92 -7.67 -9.73
CA TYR A 116 -3.69 -6.48 -10.05
C TYR A 116 -2.71 -5.36 -10.43
N TYR A 117 -2.89 -4.79 -11.62
CA TYR A 117 -2.09 -3.68 -12.12
C TYR A 117 -2.98 -2.73 -12.92
N PRO A 118 -3.57 -1.71 -12.25
CA PRO A 118 -4.60 -0.84 -12.81
C PRO A 118 -4.11 0.00 -13.99
N LYS A 119 -2.83 0.39 -14.02
CA LYS A 119 -2.21 1.12 -15.13
C LYS A 119 -2.45 0.43 -16.48
N ASN A 120 -2.39 -0.89 -16.50
CA ASN A 120 -2.62 -1.72 -17.68
C ASN A 120 -4.02 -2.35 -17.68
N ARG A 121 -4.90 -2.01 -16.73
CA ARG A 121 -6.25 -2.57 -16.57
C ARG A 121 -6.23 -4.09 -16.42
N ILE A 122 -5.25 -4.61 -15.71
CA ILE A 122 -5.09 -6.03 -15.45
C ILE A 122 -5.56 -6.33 -14.03
N ASN A 123 -6.55 -7.21 -13.92
CA ASN A 123 -6.93 -7.85 -12.66
C ASN A 123 -7.12 -9.34 -12.89
N VAL A 124 -6.07 -10.11 -12.65
CA VAL A 124 -6.08 -11.58 -12.69
C VAL A 124 -5.98 -12.15 -11.27
N SER A 125 -6.66 -11.51 -10.33
CA SER A 125 -6.85 -11.95 -8.95
C SER A 125 -8.31 -12.30 -8.66
N PRO A 126 -8.61 -13.04 -7.59
CA PRO A 126 -10.00 -13.30 -7.16
C PRO A 126 -10.66 -12.09 -6.49
N VAL A 127 -9.93 -11.02 -6.21
CA VAL A 127 -10.43 -9.82 -5.53
C VAL A 127 -10.98 -8.84 -6.56
N PRO A 128 -12.22 -8.33 -6.42
CA PRO A 128 -12.81 -7.39 -7.36
C PRO A 128 -12.26 -5.97 -7.18
N LEU A 129 -11.01 -5.75 -7.55
CA LEU A 129 -10.36 -4.46 -7.56
C LEU A 129 -10.69 -3.73 -8.86
N ASN A 130 -11.32 -2.57 -8.77
CA ASN A 130 -11.76 -1.81 -9.95
C ASN A 130 -11.33 -0.33 -9.91
N SER A 131 -10.76 0.10 -8.80
CA SER A 131 -10.30 1.48 -8.58
C SER A 131 -8.89 1.47 -8.04
N GLY A 132 -8.16 2.50 -8.36
CA GLY A 132 -6.79 2.69 -7.95
C GLY A 132 -5.94 3.08 -9.14
N GLY A 133 -4.75 3.49 -8.88
CA GLY A 133 -3.80 3.94 -9.88
C GLY A 133 -2.53 4.40 -9.23
N ARG A 134 -2.63 5.16 -8.15
CA ARG A 134 -1.46 5.67 -7.43
C ARG A 134 -1.56 5.29 -5.95
N GLY A 135 -0.52 4.68 -5.40
CA GLY A 135 -0.57 4.29 -3.99
C GLY A 135 0.43 3.22 -3.61
N ILE A 136 -0.05 2.22 -2.89
CA ILE A 136 0.77 1.13 -2.36
C ILE A 136 0.93 0.03 -3.41
N ALA A 137 2.17 -0.41 -3.66
CA ALA A 137 2.40 -1.70 -4.29
C ALA A 137 2.47 -2.77 -3.20
N LEU A 138 1.53 -3.70 -3.19
CA LEU A 138 1.47 -4.79 -2.24
C LEU A 138 2.02 -6.08 -2.86
N ILE A 139 3.09 -6.61 -2.29
CA ILE A 139 3.60 -7.96 -2.56
C ILE A 139 3.19 -8.85 -1.40
N SER A 140 2.50 -9.97 -1.66
CA SER A 140 2.10 -10.88 -0.58
C SER A 140 2.39 -12.33 -0.92
N GLU A 141 3.09 -13.02 -0.02
CA GLU A 141 3.31 -14.46 -0.12
C GLU A 141 2.06 -15.26 0.22
N SER A 142 1.22 -14.76 1.14
CA SER A 142 -0.03 -15.40 1.54
C SER A 142 -1.20 -14.88 0.74
N LYS A 143 -1.90 -15.77 0.03
CA LYS A 143 -3.14 -15.42 -0.67
C LYS A 143 -4.20 -14.88 0.28
N THR A 144 -4.48 -15.57 1.38
CA THR A 144 -5.55 -15.22 2.32
C THR A 144 -5.25 -13.92 3.05
N LEU A 145 -4.03 -13.77 3.59
CA LEU A 145 -3.67 -12.53 4.28
C LEU A 145 -3.56 -11.35 3.30
N GLY A 146 -3.05 -11.60 2.08
CA GLY A 146 -3.06 -10.58 1.03
C GLY A 146 -4.46 -10.05 0.72
N ILE A 147 -5.47 -10.93 0.64
CA ILE A 147 -6.88 -10.52 0.47
C ILE A 147 -7.33 -9.63 1.65
N SER A 148 -7.02 -10.05 2.88
CA SER A 148 -7.39 -9.27 4.08
C SER A 148 -6.68 -7.90 4.13
N MET A 149 -5.42 -7.83 3.72
CA MET A 149 -4.68 -6.56 3.62
C MET A 149 -5.27 -5.64 2.56
N ILE A 150 -5.68 -6.17 1.42
CA ILE A 150 -6.35 -5.40 0.36
C ILE A 150 -7.69 -4.86 0.86
N ASP A 151 -8.52 -5.70 1.47
CA ASP A 151 -9.83 -5.33 1.99
C ASP A 151 -9.70 -4.23 3.06
N PHE A 152 -8.77 -4.41 4.00
CA PHE A 152 -8.44 -3.38 5.00
C PHE A 152 -7.97 -2.09 4.34
N GLY A 153 -7.01 -2.16 3.41
CA GLY A 153 -6.47 -0.97 2.74
C GLY A 153 -7.55 -0.15 2.03
N ILE A 154 -8.43 -0.83 1.27
CA ILE A 154 -9.56 -0.18 0.60
C ILE A 154 -10.54 0.44 1.62
N SER A 155 -10.87 -0.31 2.67
CA SER A 155 -11.79 0.17 3.72
C SER A 155 -11.24 1.39 4.44
N GLU A 156 -9.92 1.52 4.53
CA GLU A 156 -9.21 2.65 5.13
C GLU A 156 -8.83 3.76 4.14
N GLY A 157 -9.27 3.66 2.88
CA GLY A 157 -9.08 4.70 1.86
C GLY A 157 -7.72 4.69 1.18
N PHE A 158 -6.98 3.59 1.27
CA PHE A 158 -5.76 3.42 0.49
C PHE A 158 -6.06 2.94 -0.93
N GLU A 159 -5.26 3.39 -1.87
CA GLU A 159 -5.25 2.88 -3.24
C GLU A 159 -4.03 1.99 -3.48
N PHE A 160 -4.17 1.06 -4.40
CA PHE A 160 -3.10 0.16 -4.80
C PHE A 160 -2.65 0.45 -6.23
N SER A 161 -1.36 0.74 -6.40
CA SER A 161 -0.71 0.83 -7.72
C SER A 161 -0.47 -0.55 -8.32
N ALA A 162 -0.20 -1.53 -7.46
CA ALA A 162 -0.05 -2.92 -7.84
C ALA A 162 -0.39 -3.84 -6.66
N VAL A 163 -0.89 -5.03 -6.97
CA VAL A 163 -0.96 -6.14 -6.02
C VAL A 163 -0.40 -7.37 -6.70
N VAL A 164 0.58 -8.03 -6.08
CA VAL A 164 1.21 -9.23 -6.62
C VAL A 164 1.30 -10.30 -5.54
N GLY A 165 0.70 -11.46 -5.82
CA GLY A 165 0.83 -12.61 -4.94
C GLY A 165 1.96 -13.53 -5.37
N THR A 166 3.04 -13.65 -4.59
CA THR A 166 4.17 -14.55 -4.91
C THR A 166 3.81 -16.03 -4.69
N GLY A 167 2.98 -16.30 -3.69
CA GLY A 167 2.57 -17.68 -3.38
C GLY A 167 3.75 -18.56 -3.00
N GLY A 168 3.90 -19.70 -3.69
CA GLY A 168 4.93 -20.70 -3.38
C GLY A 168 6.34 -20.40 -3.89
N LYS A 169 6.57 -19.29 -4.61
CA LYS A 169 7.89 -18.83 -5.08
C LYS A 169 8.70 -19.95 -5.78
N ALA A 170 8.12 -20.52 -6.83
CA ALA A 170 8.81 -21.56 -7.60
C ALA A 170 9.85 -21.01 -8.58
N ASP A 171 9.68 -19.75 -9.02
CA ASP A 171 10.57 -19.02 -9.92
C ASP A 171 10.64 -17.54 -9.55
N ILE A 172 9.53 -16.79 -9.64
CA ILE A 172 9.48 -15.35 -9.30
C ILE A 172 9.40 -15.18 -7.78
N GLU A 173 10.32 -14.41 -7.22
CA GLU A 173 10.41 -14.03 -5.80
C GLU A 173 10.25 -12.51 -5.62
N GLU A 174 10.32 -12.02 -4.39
CA GLU A 174 10.13 -10.60 -4.06
C GLU A 174 11.17 -9.69 -4.74
N GLU A 175 12.41 -10.16 -4.89
CA GLU A 175 13.51 -9.41 -5.49
C GLU A 175 13.24 -9.03 -6.95
N ASP A 176 12.62 -9.95 -7.71
CA ASP A 176 12.25 -9.70 -9.10
C ASP A 176 11.19 -8.57 -9.19
N LEU A 177 10.26 -8.54 -8.24
CA LEU A 177 9.17 -7.58 -8.19
C LEU A 177 9.63 -6.22 -7.68
N LEU A 178 10.55 -6.18 -6.70
CA LEU A 178 11.12 -4.95 -6.17
C LEU A 178 11.78 -4.11 -7.26
N SER A 179 12.57 -4.74 -8.13
CA SER A 179 13.22 -4.06 -9.25
C SER A 179 12.21 -3.34 -10.15
N TYR A 180 11.11 -4.01 -10.49
CA TYR A 180 10.08 -3.43 -11.36
C TYR A 180 9.24 -2.36 -10.65
N LEU A 181 8.76 -2.63 -9.43
CA LEU A 181 7.85 -1.74 -8.71
C LEU A 181 8.53 -0.47 -8.19
N SER A 182 9.83 -0.52 -7.94
CA SER A 182 10.58 0.67 -7.54
C SER A 182 10.71 1.70 -8.67
N GLU A 183 10.57 1.28 -9.92
CA GLU A 183 10.60 2.16 -11.09
C GLU A 183 9.21 2.66 -11.50
N ASP A 184 8.13 2.11 -10.93
CA ASP A 184 6.77 2.52 -11.28
C ASP A 184 6.39 3.87 -10.65
N ASP A 185 6.04 4.85 -11.49
CA ASP A 185 5.70 6.22 -11.08
C ASP A 185 4.41 6.30 -10.25
N ASP A 186 3.51 5.34 -10.41
CA ASP A 186 2.26 5.29 -9.67
C ASP A 186 2.43 4.68 -8.28
N THR A 187 3.55 4.00 -8.02
CA THR A 187 3.89 3.44 -6.71
C THR A 187 4.46 4.50 -5.77
N LYS A 188 3.80 4.72 -4.63
CA LYS A 188 4.24 5.64 -3.57
C LYS A 188 5.08 4.95 -2.50
N SER A 189 4.72 3.71 -2.18
CA SER A 189 5.46 2.86 -1.26
C SER A 189 5.27 1.38 -1.63
N ILE A 190 6.23 0.53 -1.25
CA ILE A 190 6.15 -0.91 -1.47
C ILE A 190 5.97 -1.61 -0.13
N MET A 191 4.88 -2.35 0.01
CA MET A 191 4.60 -3.17 1.18
C MET A 191 4.78 -4.64 0.85
N ILE A 192 5.63 -5.34 1.60
CA ILE A 192 5.96 -6.75 1.39
C ILE A 192 5.48 -7.56 2.57
N HIS A 193 4.50 -8.43 2.37
CA HIS A 193 4.17 -9.48 3.33
C HIS A 193 4.90 -10.77 2.96
N MET A 194 5.70 -11.28 3.89
CA MET A 194 6.49 -12.49 3.67
C MET A 194 6.43 -13.46 4.87
N GLU A 195 6.40 -14.75 4.56
CA GLU A 195 6.39 -15.86 5.52
C GLU A 195 7.64 -16.74 5.38
N THR A 196 8.33 -16.66 4.25
CA THR A 196 9.60 -17.32 3.97
C THR A 196 10.59 -16.32 3.39
N LEU A 197 11.87 -16.58 3.60
CA LEU A 197 12.97 -15.80 3.02
C LEU A 197 13.87 -16.75 2.25
N GLY A 198 14.09 -16.45 0.97
CA GLY A 198 14.99 -17.17 0.08
C GLY A 198 16.46 -16.84 0.39
N ASP A 199 17.19 -16.36 -0.59
CA ASP A 199 18.56 -15.88 -0.40
C ASP A 199 18.54 -14.53 0.34
N GLN A 200 18.92 -14.57 1.63
CA GLN A 200 18.95 -13.39 2.50
C GLN A 200 19.81 -12.26 1.92
N LYS A 201 20.98 -12.58 1.36
CA LYS A 201 21.91 -11.55 0.86
C LYS A 201 21.32 -10.88 -0.37
N LYS A 202 20.85 -11.65 -1.33
CA LYS A 202 20.20 -11.16 -2.57
C LYS A 202 18.98 -10.30 -2.24
N PHE A 203 18.12 -10.76 -1.31
CA PHE A 203 16.95 -10.00 -0.88
C PHE A 203 17.33 -8.65 -0.28
N MET A 204 18.29 -8.62 0.66
CA MET A 204 18.73 -7.37 1.30
C MET A 204 19.36 -6.39 0.31
N GLU A 205 20.13 -6.88 -0.66
CA GLU A 205 20.70 -6.06 -1.75
C GLU A 205 19.58 -5.46 -2.62
N SER A 206 18.59 -6.26 -3.00
CA SER A 206 17.44 -5.80 -3.79
C SER A 206 16.57 -4.78 -3.03
N VAL A 207 16.37 -4.98 -1.72
CA VAL A 207 15.68 -4.00 -0.87
C VAL A 207 16.43 -2.67 -0.85
N ARG A 208 17.76 -2.68 -0.65
CA ARG A 208 18.55 -1.44 -0.63
C ARG A 208 18.56 -0.72 -1.97
N GLU A 209 18.58 -1.45 -3.07
CA GLU A 209 18.51 -0.84 -4.40
C GLU A 209 17.14 -0.19 -4.64
N ALA A 210 16.06 -0.90 -4.32
CA ALA A 210 14.71 -0.38 -4.47
C ALA A 210 14.43 0.80 -3.51
N LEU A 211 15.01 0.76 -2.29
CA LEU A 211 14.87 1.82 -1.28
C LEU A 211 15.39 3.18 -1.77
N LYS A 212 16.35 3.21 -2.68
CA LYS A 212 16.84 4.46 -3.29
C LYS A 212 15.76 5.22 -4.07
N ARG A 213 14.67 4.55 -4.42
CA ARG A 213 13.58 5.11 -5.24
C ARG A 213 12.24 5.13 -4.55
N LYS A 214 11.95 4.11 -3.73
CA LYS A 214 10.64 3.95 -3.07
C LYS A 214 10.80 3.48 -1.63
N PRO A 215 10.05 4.03 -0.68
CA PRO A 215 10.01 3.53 0.68
C PRO A 215 9.47 2.10 0.72
N ILE A 216 10.10 1.26 1.53
CA ILE A 216 9.77 -0.17 1.66
C ILE A 216 9.35 -0.47 3.09
N ILE A 217 8.29 -1.25 3.25
CA ILE A 217 7.73 -1.68 4.53
C ILE A 217 7.60 -3.20 4.49
N ILE A 218 8.16 -3.91 5.46
CA ILE A 218 8.05 -5.36 5.55
C ILE A 218 7.09 -5.77 6.67
N VAL A 219 6.15 -6.65 6.32
CA VAL A 219 5.21 -7.27 7.25
C VAL A 219 5.54 -8.77 7.36
N THR A 220 5.89 -9.24 8.55
CA THR A 220 6.15 -10.67 8.78
C THR A 220 5.85 -11.10 10.21
N GLY A 221 5.10 -12.18 10.37
CA GLY A 221 4.89 -12.86 11.66
C GLY A 221 6.08 -13.70 12.13
N SER A 222 7.05 -14.00 11.23
CA SER A 222 8.18 -14.87 11.52
C SER A 222 9.27 -14.16 12.32
N ALA A 223 9.51 -14.62 13.55
CA ALA A 223 10.62 -14.13 14.37
C ALA A 223 11.99 -14.46 13.75
N GLU A 224 12.08 -15.57 12.99
CA GLU A 224 13.30 -15.95 12.29
C GLU A 224 13.63 -14.94 11.18
N ILE A 225 12.65 -14.58 10.36
CA ILE A 225 12.83 -13.59 9.29
C ILE A 225 13.20 -12.25 9.89
N ARG A 226 12.48 -11.77 10.92
CA ARG A 226 12.83 -10.50 11.58
C ARG A 226 14.28 -10.47 12.09
N ARG A 227 14.79 -11.59 12.62
CA ARG A 227 16.19 -11.71 13.06
C ARG A 227 17.18 -11.70 11.89
N LYS A 228 16.86 -12.41 10.79
CA LYS A 228 17.68 -12.39 9.57
C LYS A 228 17.73 -11.01 8.93
N LEU A 229 16.66 -10.24 9.01
CA LEU A 229 16.55 -8.89 8.46
C LEU A 229 16.93 -7.77 9.46
N GLU A 230 17.46 -8.11 10.66
CA GLU A 230 17.91 -7.13 11.65
C GLU A 230 18.86 -6.04 11.07
N PRO A 231 19.78 -6.36 10.13
CA PRO A 231 20.60 -5.33 9.48
C PRO A 231 19.83 -4.26 8.73
N LEU A 232 18.61 -4.55 8.23
CA LEU A 232 17.76 -3.59 7.53
C LEU A 232 16.89 -2.74 8.46
N LYS A 233 16.76 -3.08 9.73
CA LYS A 233 15.80 -2.48 10.67
C LYS A 233 16.02 -0.99 10.90
N LYS A 234 17.26 -0.50 10.69
CA LYS A 234 17.56 0.94 10.73
C LYS A 234 17.19 1.66 9.44
N GLU A 235 17.10 0.93 8.35
CA GLU A 235 16.85 1.46 7.01
C GLU A 235 15.36 1.45 6.68
N ILE A 236 14.64 0.38 7.07
CA ILE A 236 13.21 0.18 6.77
C ILE A 236 12.41 -0.35 7.96
N PRO A 237 11.11 -0.06 8.04
CA PRO A 237 10.21 -0.68 9.02
C PRO A 237 10.00 -2.16 8.75
N ILE A 238 10.15 -2.97 9.80
CA ILE A 238 9.82 -4.40 9.80
C ILE A 238 8.87 -4.66 10.95
N THR A 239 7.63 -5.01 10.65
CA THR A 239 6.56 -5.16 11.64
C THR A 239 5.85 -6.51 11.52
N ASN A 240 5.19 -6.93 12.58
CA ASN A 240 4.24 -8.06 12.58
C ASN A 240 2.77 -7.58 12.60
N ASP A 241 2.57 -6.28 12.55
CA ASP A 241 1.26 -5.65 12.52
C ASP A 241 1.05 -4.96 11.16
N PHE A 242 0.15 -5.52 10.34
CA PHE A 242 -0.13 -4.95 9.02
C PHE A 242 -0.91 -3.63 9.11
N ILE A 243 -1.67 -3.39 10.18
CA ILE A 243 -2.36 -2.11 10.40
C ILE A 243 -1.32 -1.01 10.60
N ALA A 244 -0.31 -1.26 11.45
CA ALA A 244 0.81 -0.35 11.62
C ALA A 244 1.59 -0.11 10.31
N ALA A 245 1.70 -1.13 9.44
CA ALA A 245 2.32 -0.96 8.13
C ALA A 245 1.53 0.00 7.23
N PHE A 246 0.20 -0.03 7.25
CA PHE A 246 -0.63 0.95 6.54
C PHE A 246 -0.53 2.35 7.14
N ASP A 247 -0.45 2.49 8.47
CA ASP A 247 -0.18 3.77 9.12
C ASP A 247 1.16 4.37 8.66
N ILE A 248 2.20 3.53 8.53
CA ILE A 248 3.50 3.96 7.99
C ILE A 248 3.38 4.36 6.52
N ALA A 249 2.68 3.57 5.70
CA ALA A 249 2.47 3.88 4.28
C ALA A 249 1.69 5.19 4.08
N ALA A 250 0.80 5.55 5.00
CA ALA A 250 0.04 6.80 4.94
C ALA A 250 0.95 8.05 4.88
N ALA A 251 2.11 8.03 5.57
CA ALA A 251 3.05 9.16 5.57
C ALA A 251 3.61 9.51 4.18
N PHE A 252 3.50 8.60 3.22
CA PHE A 252 3.98 8.78 1.85
C PHE A 252 2.88 9.17 0.84
N LEU A 253 1.65 9.38 1.29
CA LEU A 253 0.55 9.79 0.41
C LEU A 253 0.63 11.26 0.01
N GLY A 254 1.10 12.13 0.92
CA GLY A 254 1.12 13.57 0.76
C GLY A 254 2.46 14.15 0.30
N LYS A 255 2.72 15.37 0.77
CA LYS A 255 4.00 16.06 0.53
C LYS A 255 5.14 15.37 1.29
N GLU A 256 6.32 15.44 0.72
CA GLU A 256 7.55 14.92 1.33
C GLU A 256 7.85 15.59 2.67
N ILE A 257 8.17 14.78 3.67
CA ILE A 257 8.54 15.28 5.01
C ILE A 257 10.04 15.55 5.00
N ARG A 258 10.42 16.78 4.62
CA ARG A 258 11.81 17.22 4.62
C ARG A 258 12.09 18.05 5.85
N GLY A 259 12.79 17.49 6.84
CA GLY A 259 13.08 18.10 8.14
C GLY A 259 12.31 17.44 9.28
N LYS A 260 12.61 17.87 10.51
CA LYS A 260 12.24 17.14 11.74
C LYS A 260 11.45 17.98 12.73
N ARG A 261 11.33 19.30 12.51
CA ARG A 261 10.73 20.25 13.46
C ARG A 261 9.22 20.29 13.25
N ALA A 262 8.49 19.62 14.15
CA ALA A 262 7.05 19.50 14.10
C ALA A 262 6.35 20.58 14.93
N LEU A 263 5.43 21.31 14.31
CA LEU A 263 4.40 22.05 15.03
C LEU A 263 3.23 21.12 15.31
N VAL A 264 2.84 21.01 16.56
CA VAL A 264 1.63 20.28 16.99
C VAL A 264 0.54 21.27 17.37
N VAL A 265 -0.61 21.16 16.71
CA VAL A 265 -1.79 21.98 16.95
C VAL A 265 -2.96 21.07 17.29
N SER A 266 -3.61 21.29 18.44
CA SER A 266 -4.67 20.40 18.93
C SER A 266 -5.82 21.20 19.55
N ASN A 267 -7.05 20.68 19.51
CA ASN A 267 -8.16 21.16 20.33
C ASN A 267 -8.25 20.41 21.68
N SER A 268 -7.18 19.71 22.08
CA SER A 268 -7.11 18.97 23.34
C SER A 268 -5.67 18.85 23.82
N SER A 269 -5.36 19.36 25.00
CA SER A 269 -4.04 19.25 25.64
C SER A 269 -3.65 17.78 25.83
N GLY A 270 -4.59 16.93 26.25
CA GLY A 270 -4.34 15.50 26.45
C GLY A 270 -3.92 14.80 25.16
N ALA A 271 -4.56 15.11 24.05
CA ALA A 271 -4.19 14.53 22.74
C ALA A 271 -2.84 15.05 22.25
N GLY A 272 -2.55 16.33 22.45
CA GLY A 272 -1.23 16.90 22.16
C GLY A 272 -0.12 16.20 22.93
N ASN A 273 -0.31 15.97 24.23
CA ASN A 273 0.67 15.27 25.08
C ASN A 273 0.87 13.81 24.66
N LEU A 274 -0.20 13.08 24.31
CA LEU A 274 -0.10 11.72 23.79
C LEU A 274 0.70 11.66 22.48
N LEU A 275 0.56 12.66 21.62
CA LEU A 275 1.38 12.74 20.42
C LEU A 275 2.85 12.99 20.76
N VAL A 276 3.16 13.94 21.65
CA VAL A 276 4.54 14.21 22.07
C VAL A 276 5.20 12.94 22.60
N GLU A 277 4.50 12.18 23.44
CA GLU A 277 4.98 10.87 23.93
C GLU A 277 5.24 9.89 22.76
N SER A 278 4.37 9.87 21.73
CA SER A 278 4.57 9.01 20.56
C SER A 278 5.80 9.37 19.72
N LEU A 279 6.28 10.61 19.85
CA LEU A 279 7.51 11.11 19.20
C LEU A 279 8.78 10.81 20.01
N GLU A 280 8.65 10.41 21.26
CA GLU A 280 9.80 9.95 22.03
C GLU A 280 10.51 8.78 21.32
N ASN A 281 11.83 8.80 21.32
CA ASN A 281 12.66 7.83 20.58
C ASN A 281 12.54 7.86 19.05
N THR A 282 12.03 8.94 18.49
CA THR A 282 12.08 9.27 17.07
C THR A 282 13.11 10.37 16.80
N SER A 283 13.37 10.67 15.52
CA SER A 283 14.23 11.79 15.13
C SER A 283 13.47 13.11 15.04
N LEU A 284 12.16 13.11 15.25
CA LEU A 284 11.32 14.30 15.17
C LEU A 284 11.46 15.15 16.44
N GLU A 285 11.40 16.45 16.26
CA GLU A 285 11.58 17.45 17.32
C GLU A 285 10.33 18.32 17.45
N ILE A 286 10.01 18.70 18.68
CA ILE A 286 8.99 19.70 19.00
C ILE A 286 9.70 20.98 19.40
N PRO A 287 10.01 21.90 18.47
CA PRO A 287 10.79 23.09 18.78
C PRO A 287 10.00 24.07 19.67
N SER A 288 10.70 24.77 20.54
CA SER A 288 10.18 25.98 21.13
C SER A 288 10.17 27.07 20.06
N LEU A 289 9.00 27.65 19.79
CA LEU A 289 8.85 28.69 18.79
C LEU A 289 9.24 30.05 19.37
N SER A 290 9.72 30.96 18.53
CA SER A 290 9.98 32.35 18.90
C SER A 290 8.68 33.12 19.21
N ASP A 291 8.79 34.18 19.99
CA ASP A 291 7.64 35.05 20.31
C ASP A 291 7.00 35.60 19.02
N ALA A 292 7.80 35.92 17.99
CA ALA A 292 7.30 36.40 16.71
C ALA A 292 6.43 35.33 16.01
N SER A 293 6.88 34.07 15.93
CA SER A 293 6.10 32.98 15.35
C SER A 293 4.81 32.71 16.12
N ILE A 294 4.86 32.84 17.45
CA ILE A 294 3.66 32.71 18.30
C ILE A 294 2.72 33.88 18.13
N ASP A 295 3.21 35.13 18.03
CA ASP A 295 2.38 36.31 17.86
C ASP A 295 1.61 36.32 16.54
N ASP A 296 2.22 35.83 15.46
CA ASP A 296 1.55 35.64 14.16
C ASP A 296 0.35 34.67 14.24
N MET A 297 0.43 33.64 15.07
CA MET A 297 -0.63 32.66 15.29
C MET A 297 -1.65 33.12 16.34
N ARG A 298 -1.23 33.92 17.32
CA ARG A 298 -2.03 34.35 18.49
C ARG A 298 -3.32 35.08 18.10
N ILE A 299 -3.33 35.81 16.98
CA ILE A 299 -4.50 36.52 16.50
C ILE A 299 -5.69 35.60 16.16
N PHE A 300 -5.42 34.31 15.90
CA PHE A 300 -6.43 33.30 15.62
C PHE A 300 -6.75 32.43 16.85
N MET A 301 -5.95 32.48 17.91
CA MET A 301 -6.13 31.63 19.07
C MET A 301 -7.28 32.13 19.97
N PRO A 302 -8.17 31.21 20.41
CA PRO A 302 -9.21 31.55 21.39
C PRO A 302 -8.62 31.99 22.74
N GLU A 303 -9.42 32.71 23.53
CA GLU A 303 -9.08 32.94 24.92
C GLU A 303 -8.92 31.61 25.67
N GLY A 304 -7.90 31.49 26.51
CA GLY A 304 -7.58 30.26 27.23
C GLY A 304 -6.71 29.26 26.46
N SER A 305 -6.31 29.54 25.21
CA SER A 305 -5.35 28.73 24.48
C SER A 305 -3.99 28.71 25.15
N PHE A 306 -3.27 27.56 25.01
CA PHE A 306 -1.90 27.44 25.43
C PHE A 306 -0.96 27.72 24.26
N HIS A 307 -0.16 28.78 24.37
CA HIS A 307 0.60 29.39 23.28
C HIS A 307 2.04 28.85 23.18
N ARG A 308 2.27 27.58 23.44
CA ARG A 308 3.55 26.89 23.22
C ARG A 308 3.34 25.64 22.38
N ASN A 309 4.38 25.19 21.76
CA ASN A 309 4.33 23.91 21.01
C ASN A 309 4.44 22.73 22.01
N PRO A 310 3.43 21.86 22.13
CA PRO A 310 2.15 21.82 21.42
C PRO A 310 1.20 22.99 21.71
N ILE A 311 0.57 23.53 20.66
CA ILE A 311 -0.46 24.55 20.82
C ILE A 311 -1.81 23.87 21.15
N ASP A 312 -2.42 24.27 22.28
CA ASP A 312 -3.78 23.84 22.65
C ASP A 312 -4.76 24.98 22.37
N LEU A 313 -5.68 24.74 21.43
CA LEU A 313 -6.66 25.70 20.95
C LEU A 313 -8.00 25.67 21.69
N THR A 314 -8.11 24.89 22.77
CA THR A 314 -9.35 24.57 23.48
C THR A 314 -10.34 23.73 22.70
N PRO A 315 -11.29 23.01 23.37
CA PRO A 315 -12.24 22.12 22.69
C PRO A 315 -13.20 22.79 21.69
N GLU A 316 -13.39 24.10 21.84
CA GLU A 316 -14.30 24.90 21.01
C GLU A 316 -13.68 25.41 19.71
N ALA A 317 -12.39 25.11 19.45
CA ALA A 317 -11.68 25.58 18.26
C ALA A 317 -12.41 25.20 16.97
N SER A 318 -12.82 26.21 16.22
CA SER A 318 -13.49 26.03 14.93
C SER A 318 -12.50 25.73 13.79
N PRO A 319 -12.96 25.20 12.65
CA PRO A 319 -12.10 25.01 11.47
C PRO A 319 -11.41 26.28 10.99
N GLU A 320 -12.03 27.44 11.15
CA GLU A 320 -11.46 28.74 10.75
C GLU A 320 -10.25 29.09 11.62
N ILE A 321 -10.27 28.73 12.90
CA ILE A 321 -9.12 28.89 13.81
C ILE A 321 -7.95 28.03 13.33
N PHE A 322 -8.21 26.74 13.04
CA PHE A 322 -7.18 25.85 12.49
C PHE A 322 -6.62 26.38 11.17
N ARG A 323 -7.48 26.89 10.27
CA ARG A 323 -7.04 27.52 9.01
C ARG A 323 -6.06 28.67 9.28
N GLY A 324 -6.42 29.62 10.15
CA GLY A 324 -5.56 30.74 10.47
C GLY A 324 -4.19 30.33 11.06
N ILE A 325 -4.17 29.34 11.94
CA ILE A 325 -2.92 28.79 12.48
C ILE A 325 -2.08 28.13 11.37
N LEU A 326 -2.69 27.34 10.48
CA LEU A 326 -1.98 26.71 9.37
C LEU A 326 -1.37 27.76 8.43
N GLU A 327 -2.16 28.74 8.01
CA GLU A 327 -1.70 29.82 7.13
C GLU A 327 -0.53 30.62 7.75
N SER A 328 -0.62 30.98 9.03
CA SER A 328 0.44 31.69 9.75
C SER A 328 1.72 30.85 9.88
N SER A 329 1.58 29.53 10.02
CA SER A 329 2.71 28.61 10.22
C SER A 329 3.49 28.32 8.93
N MET A 330 2.89 28.52 7.74
CA MET A 330 3.54 28.17 6.46
C MET A 330 4.83 28.93 6.22
N ASN A 331 4.91 30.20 6.65
CA ASN A 331 6.07 31.06 6.44
C ASN A 331 7.16 30.92 7.52
N SER A 332 6.89 30.23 8.64
CA SER A 332 7.87 30.10 9.73
C SER A 332 9.03 29.17 9.33
N SER A 333 10.27 29.66 9.39
CA SER A 333 11.46 28.85 9.20
C SER A 333 11.79 27.89 10.35
N GLU A 334 11.04 27.98 11.46
CA GLU A 334 11.22 27.15 12.65
C GLU A 334 10.47 25.82 12.57
N ILE A 335 9.61 25.64 11.56
CA ILE A 335 8.67 24.52 11.40
C ILE A 335 8.90 23.84 10.05
N ASP A 336 9.05 22.52 10.06
CA ASP A 336 9.20 21.72 8.85
C ASP A 336 7.92 20.96 8.47
N LEU A 337 7.12 20.57 9.47
CA LEU A 337 5.83 19.89 9.28
C LEU A 337 4.83 20.30 10.37
N ILE A 338 3.54 20.12 10.10
CA ILE A 338 2.47 20.46 11.03
C ILE A 338 1.62 19.21 11.29
N ILE A 339 1.42 18.88 12.57
CA ILE A 339 0.53 17.80 12.99
C ILE A 339 -0.73 18.45 13.60
N LEU A 340 -1.84 18.31 12.90
CA LEU A 340 -3.13 18.85 13.31
C LEU A 340 -3.93 17.76 13.98
N ILE A 341 -4.23 17.90 15.28
CA ILE A 341 -5.04 16.94 16.03
C ILE A 341 -6.42 17.53 16.29
N TYR A 342 -7.45 16.80 15.90
CA TYR A 342 -8.82 17.14 16.23
C TYR A 342 -9.50 15.98 16.96
N CYS A 343 -9.87 16.23 18.21
CA CYS A 343 -10.74 15.34 18.97
C CYS A 343 -12.19 15.68 18.54
N GLY A 344 -12.92 14.67 18.07
CA GLY A 344 -14.24 14.82 17.44
C GLY A 344 -15.35 15.32 18.37
N THR A 345 -15.16 16.50 18.95
CA THR A 345 -16.13 17.15 19.87
C THR A 345 -17.36 17.67 19.15
N ASN A 346 -17.22 18.05 17.87
CA ASN A 346 -18.30 18.57 17.03
C ASN A 346 -18.29 17.90 15.65
N PRO A 347 -19.31 17.10 15.30
CA PRO A 347 -19.40 16.41 14.01
C PRO A 347 -19.35 17.37 12.80
N MET A 348 -20.00 18.54 12.91
CA MET A 348 -20.03 19.51 11.82
C MET A 348 -18.65 20.12 11.55
N TYR A 349 -17.78 20.21 12.57
CA TYR A 349 -16.43 20.71 12.41
C TYR A 349 -15.52 19.68 11.72
N LEU A 350 -15.74 18.38 11.91
CA LEU A 350 -15.02 17.34 11.20
C LEU A 350 -15.19 17.44 9.68
N GLU A 351 -16.41 17.61 9.19
CA GLU A 351 -16.68 17.77 7.76
C GLU A 351 -16.11 19.07 7.20
N LYS A 352 -16.23 20.16 7.96
CA LYS A 352 -15.62 21.45 7.58
C LYS A 352 -14.10 21.39 7.56
N LEU A 353 -13.46 20.71 8.52
CA LEU A 353 -12.01 20.49 8.54
C LEU A 353 -11.57 19.68 7.33
N GLN A 354 -12.32 18.64 6.96
CA GLN A 354 -12.05 17.89 5.73
C GLN A 354 -12.05 18.83 4.51
N THR A 355 -13.10 19.60 4.33
CA THR A 355 -13.24 20.55 3.21
C THR A 355 -12.09 21.56 3.20
N MET A 356 -11.79 22.16 4.35
CA MET A 356 -10.69 23.11 4.52
C MET A 356 -9.32 22.49 4.12
N LEU A 357 -9.02 21.29 4.58
CA LEU A 357 -7.75 20.63 4.26
C LEU A 357 -7.64 20.31 2.76
N LEU A 358 -8.74 19.93 2.11
CA LEU A 358 -8.78 19.71 0.66
C LEU A 358 -8.55 21.01 -0.12
N GLU A 359 -9.21 22.10 0.27
CA GLU A 359 -9.00 23.41 -0.34
C GLU A 359 -7.57 23.93 -0.18
N MET A 360 -6.98 23.70 0.99
CA MET A 360 -5.63 24.17 1.30
C MET A 360 -4.52 23.26 0.74
N ARG A 361 -4.80 22.04 0.33
CA ARG A 361 -3.81 21.02 -0.02
C ARG A 361 -2.70 21.53 -0.94
N ASP A 362 -3.07 22.23 -2.00
CA ASP A 362 -2.15 22.73 -3.02
C ASP A 362 -1.51 24.07 -2.63
N LEU A 363 -2.07 24.76 -1.62
CA LEU A 363 -1.58 26.03 -1.08
C LEU A 363 -0.57 25.86 0.05
N MET A 364 -0.59 24.72 0.71
CA MET A 364 0.32 24.44 1.84
C MET A 364 1.70 24.04 1.32
N ASP A 365 2.74 24.80 1.65
CA ASP A 365 4.12 24.47 1.27
C ASP A 365 4.74 23.39 2.15
N LYS A 366 4.27 23.25 3.40
CA LYS A 366 4.71 22.24 4.37
C LYS A 366 3.75 21.07 4.43
N PRO A 367 4.22 19.85 4.74
CA PRO A 367 3.35 18.72 5.02
C PRO A 367 2.46 19.00 6.23
N VAL A 368 1.15 18.80 6.06
CA VAL A 368 0.15 18.83 7.14
C VAL A 368 -0.38 17.43 7.34
N ILE A 369 -0.32 16.97 8.59
CA ILE A 369 -0.65 15.61 9.02
C ILE A 369 -1.85 15.65 9.96
N PRO A 370 -3.08 15.51 9.45
CA PRO A 370 -4.26 15.48 10.30
C PRO A 370 -4.41 14.17 11.06
N VAL A 371 -4.75 14.28 12.33
CA VAL A 371 -5.07 13.17 13.24
C VAL A 371 -6.46 13.41 13.82
N PHE A 372 -7.42 12.58 13.45
CA PHE A 372 -8.81 12.71 13.89
C PHE A 372 -9.14 11.64 14.94
N LEU A 373 -9.21 12.03 16.19
CA LEU A 373 -9.53 11.13 17.29
C LEU A 373 -11.05 11.09 17.53
N GLY A 374 -11.64 9.90 17.43
CA GLY A 374 -13.07 9.71 17.63
C GLY A 374 -13.60 8.43 17.04
N GLY A 375 -14.90 8.39 16.78
CA GLY A 375 -15.63 7.24 16.25
C GLY A 375 -15.65 7.18 14.72
N ASP A 376 -16.77 6.68 14.18
CA ASP A 376 -16.91 6.37 12.75
C ASP A 376 -16.79 7.59 11.84
N LEU A 377 -17.29 8.76 12.25
CA LEU A 377 -17.17 9.98 11.46
C LEU A 377 -15.71 10.42 11.32
N SER A 378 -14.92 10.35 12.39
CA SER A 378 -13.49 10.65 12.35
C SER A 378 -12.73 9.71 11.39
N ARG A 379 -13.08 8.43 11.39
CA ARG A 379 -12.53 7.44 10.45
C ARG A 379 -12.94 7.74 9.01
N GLU A 380 -14.21 8.11 8.80
CA GLU A 380 -14.71 8.45 7.46
C GLU A 380 -13.98 9.66 6.88
N VAL A 381 -13.78 10.71 7.67
CA VAL A 381 -13.04 11.91 7.26
C VAL A 381 -11.59 11.57 6.92
N ALA A 382 -10.90 10.81 7.80
CA ALA A 382 -9.52 10.39 7.53
C ALA A 382 -9.41 9.54 6.26
N ARG A 383 -10.35 8.64 6.03
CA ARG A 383 -10.42 7.78 4.84
C ARG A 383 -10.57 8.59 3.55
N ARG A 384 -11.47 9.60 3.54
CA ARG A 384 -11.66 10.49 2.39
C ARG A 384 -10.39 11.28 2.10
N LEU A 385 -9.78 11.87 3.13
CA LEU A 385 -8.53 12.62 2.96
C LEU A 385 -7.39 11.75 2.41
N ARG A 386 -7.26 10.49 2.86
CA ARG A 386 -6.26 9.56 2.31
C ARG A 386 -6.47 9.28 0.82
N ARG A 387 -7.73 9.09 0.37
CA ARG A 387 -8.07 8.95 -1.06
C ARG A 387 -7.63 10.16 -1.89
N ASP A 388 -7.72 11.33 -1.29
CA ASP A 388 -7.31 12.59 -1.93
C ASP A 388 -5.81 12.91 -1.73
N GLY A 389 -5.02 11.96 -1.21
CA GLY A 389 -3.57 12.08 -1.06
C GLY A 389 -3.14 12.93 0.16
N ILE A 390 -3.99 13.09 1.16
CA ILE A 390 -3.63 13.74 2.43
C ILE A 390 -3.40 12.66 3.49
N PRO A 391 -2.15 12.52 4.04
CA PRO A 391 -1.83 11.54 5.05
C PRO A 391 -2.61 11.83 6.33
N SER A 392 -3.57 10.96 6.65
CA SER A 392 -4.49 11.19 7.78
C SER A 392 -4.54 9.98 8.71
N TYR A 393 -4.64 10.23 10.01
CA TYR A 393 -4.60 9.20 11.04
C TYR A 393 -5.83 9.25 11.94
N VAL A 394 -6.16 8.11 12.54
CA VAL A 394 -7.24 7.97 13.53
C VAL A 394 -6.72 7.43 14.87
N ASN A 395 -5.42 7.20 14.93
CA ASN A 395 -4.72 6.69 16.11
C ASN A 395 -3.34 7.36 16.23
N ILE A 396 -3.01 7.84 17.41
CA ILE A 396 -1.73 8.50 17.68
C ILE A 396 -0.56 7.50 17.77
N ALA A 397 -0.82 6.27 18.21
CA ALA A 397 0.23 5.33 18.61
C ALA A 397 1.31 5.05 17.53
N ASN A 398 0.95 5.10 16.26
CA ASN A 398 1.87 4.83 15.15
C ASN A 398 2.34 6.09 14.42
N VAL A 399 1.76 7.27 14.74
CA VAL A 399 2.06 8.52 14.01
C VAL A 399 3.54 8.86 14.10
N GLY A 400 4.12 8.85 15.31
CA GLY A 400 5.53 9.17 15.52
C GLY A 400 6.46 8.28 14.67
N LYS A 401 6.25 6.96 14.70
CA LYS A 401 7.06 6.00 13.93
C LYS A 401 6.90 6.18 12.42
N ALA A 402 5.67 6.45 11.95
CA ALA A 402 5.37 6.66 10.54
C ALA A 402 6.08 7.91 10.00
N LEU A 403 5.95 9.02 10.72
CA LEU A 403 6.56 10.29 10.33
C LEU A 403 8.09 10.27 10.47
N ASP A 404 8.63 9.61 11.50
CA ASP A 404 10.08 9.41 11.67
C ASP A 404 10.68 8.65 10.47
N PHE A 405 10.05 7.56 10.08
CA PHE A 405 10.52 6.82 8.90
C PHE A 405 10.45 7.67 7.64
N ALA A 406 9.34 8.37 7.41
CA ALA A 406 9.21 9.24 6.25
C ALA A 406 10.24 10.38 6.24
N ALA A 407 10.46 11.05 7.37
CA ALA A 407 11.46 12.10 7.50
C ALA A 407 12.87 11.59 7.19
N ARG A 408 13.26 10.46 7.78
CA ARG A 408 14.59 9.83 7.53
C ARG A 408 14.72 9.38 6.07
N TYR A 409 13.66 8.87 5.49
CA TYR A 409 13.67 8.46 4.08
C TYR A 409 13.92 9.65 3.15
N PHE A 410 13.15 10.73 3.28
CA PHE A 410 13.31 11.93 2.44
C PHE A 410 14.58 12.76 2.74
N GLU A 411 15.20 12.60 3.92
CA GLU A 411 16.49 13.19 4.23
C GLU A 411 17.65 12.46 3.52
N SER A 412 17.47 11.15 3.26
CA SER A 412 18.50 10.29 2.69
C SER A 412 18.41 10.14 1.16
N HIS A 413 17.27 10.50 0.56
CA HIS A 413 16.94 10.31 -0.85
C HIS A 413 16.34 11.58 -1.46
#